data_24656790323e16234c4b4e44377790bb
#
_entry.id   24656790323e16234c4b4e44377790bb
#
_cell.length_a   1.000
_cell.length_b   1.000
_cell.length_c   1.000
_cell.angle_alpha   90.00
_cell.angle_beta   90.00
_cell.angle_gamma   90.00
#
_symmetry.space_group_name_H-M   'P 1'
#
loop_
_entity.id
_entity.type
_entity.pdbx_description
1 polymer ?
#
loop_
_entity_poly.entity_id
_entity_poly.type
_entity_poly.pdbx_seq_one_letter_code
_entity_poly.pdbx_strand_id
1 'polypeptide(L)'
;MQTVNVNVLGTDYSVIFASEQEEPRLSSRDGFCDDSVKEIYVDDMSKAAQSPDSKKDLSAYRNKVMRHELTHAMLSESGLQSESDWARNEEIVDWIAIQGPKLVKLWESAKCL
;
A
#
# COMPACT_ATOMS: atom_id res chain seq x y z
N MET A 1 -5.96 -15.61 6.40
CA MET A 1 -5.53 -14.48 5.55
C MET A 1 -6.71 -14.02 4.70
N GLN A 2 -6.82 -12.73 4.50
CA GLN A 2 -7.81 -12.12 3.62
C GLN A 2 -7.10 -11.60 2.36
N THR A 3 -7.71 -11.79 1.19
CA THR A 3 -7.12 -11.35 -0.08
C THR A 3 -8.11 -10.48 -0.85
N VAL A 4 -7.60 -9.40 -1.42
CA VAL A 4 -8.34 -8.52 -2.34
C VAL A 4 -7.59 -8.51 -3.66
N ASN A 5 -8.30 -8.78 -4.75
CA ASN A 5 -7.70 -8.75 -6.09
C ASN A 5 -7.98 -7.40 -6.73
N VAL A 6 -6.95 -6.79 -7.30
CA VAL A 6 -7.04 -5.49 -7.97
C VAL A 6 -6.33 -5.55 -9.31
N ASN A 7 -6.79 -4.76 -10.26
CA ASN A 7 -6.12 -4.59 -11.55
C ASN A 7 -5.31 -3.31 -11.53
N VAL A 8 -4.01 -3.43 -11.74
CA VAL A 8 -3.08 -2.31 -11.74
C VAL A 8 -2.57 -2.12 -13.17
N LEU A 9 -3.13 -1.12 -13.85
CA LEU A 9 -2.74 -0.78 -15.23
C LEU A 9 -2.73 -1.99 -16.18
N GLY A 10 -3.72 -2.88 -16.04
CA GLY A 10 -3.85 -4.06 -16.88
C GLY A 10 -3.28 -5.35 -16.31
N THR A 11 -2.60 -5.28 -15.17
CA THR A 11 -2.02 -6.46 -14.50
C THR A 11 -2.74 -6.74 -13.20
N ASP A 12 -3.14 -7.99 -12.99
CA ASP A 12 -3.83 -8.38 -11.77
C ASP A 12 -2.84 -8.60 -10.63
N TYR A 13 -3.13 -7.96 -9.51
CA TYR A 13 -2.38 -8.10 -8.25
C TYR A 13 -3.27 -8.67 -7.17
N SER A 14 -2.67 -9.43 -6.26
CA SER A 14 -3.33 -9.88 -5.04
C SER A 14 -2.81 -9.06 -3.87
N VAL A 15 -3.72 -8.41 -3.14
CA VAL A 15 -3.39 -7.74 -1.88
C VAL A 15 -3.77 -8.69 -0.75
N ILE A 16 -2.79 -9.13 0.00
CA ILE A 16 -2.91 -10.18 1.01
C ILE A 16 -2.68 -9.56 2.38
N PHE A 17 -3.70 -9.66 3.25
CA PHE A 17 -3.60 -9.22 4.64
C PHE A 17 -3.18 -10.42 5.47
N ALA A 18 -2.03 -10.31 6.11
CA ALA A 18 -1.42 -11.42 6.83
C ALA A 18 -0.76 -10.93 8.12
N SER A 19 -0.59 -11.83 9.08
CA SER A 19 0.22 -11.58 10.28
C SER A 19 1.70 -11.83 9.95
N GLU A 20 2.60 -11.34 10.81
CA GLU A 20 4.02 -11.63 10.64
C GLU A 20 4.35 -13.12 10.82
N GLN A 21 3.48 -13.87 11.51
CA GLN A 21 3.63 -15.34 11.63
C GLN A 21 3.32 -16.04 10.32
N GLU A 22 2.33 -15.55 9.59
CA GLU A 22 1.94 -16.10 8.29
C GLU A 22 2.90 -15.67 7.19
N GLU A 23 3.43 -14.43 7.26
CA GLU A 23 4.39 -13.89 6.32
C GLU A 23 5.54 -13.22 7.09
N PRO A 24 6.66 -13.95 7.32
CA PRO A 24 7.76 -13.42 8.13
C PRO A 24 8.41 -12.14 7.62
N ARG A 25 8.29 -11.83 6.33
CA ARG A 25 8.79 -10.56 5.78
C ARG A 25 8.10 -9.34 6.38
N LEU A 26 6.96 -9.52 7.04
CA LEU A 26 6.24 -8.45 7.75
C LEU A 26 6.81 -8.17 9.15
N SER A 27 7.82 -8.91 9.60
CA SER A 27 8.42 -8.69 10.91
C SER A 27 9.14 -7.35 11.05
N SER A 28 9.63 -6.79 9.94
CA SER A 28 10.39 -5.53 9.91
C SER A 28 9.71 -4.42 9.12
N ARG A 29 8.49 -4.64 8.63
CA ARG A 29 7.76 -3.67 7.82
C ARG A 29 6.26 -3.92 7.92
N ASP A 30 5.48 -2.87 7.67
CA ASP A 30 4.01 -2.96 7.73
C ASP A 30 3.38 -3.47 6.43
N GLY A 31 4.13 -3.43 5.35
CA GLY A 31 3.71 -3.95 4.06
C GLY A 31 4.86 -3.96 3.06
N PHE A 32 4.67 -4.65 1.96
CA PHE A 32 5.62 -4.63 0.84
C PHE A 32 4.92 -5.06 -0.45
N CYS A 33 5.52 -4.67 -1.56
CA CYS A 33 5.08 -5.06 -2.89
C CYS A 33 6.14 -5.96 -3.51
N ASP A 34 5.75 -7.17 -3.87
CA ASP A 34 6.62 -8.11 -4.59
C ASP A 34 6.11 -8.18 -6.03
N ASP A 35 6.69 -7.38 -6.91
CA ASP A 35 6.26 -7.26 -8.30
C ASP A 35 6.65 -8.48 -9.13
N SER A 36 7.55 -9.32 -8.64
CA SER A 36 7.96 -10.54 -9.34
C SER A 36 6.82 -11.56 -9.41
N VAL A 37 5.92 -11.57 -8.42
CA VAL A 37 4.76 -12.46 -8.34
C VAL A 37 3.43 -11.70 -8.32
N LYS A 38 3.47 -10.38 -8.47
CA LYS A 38 2.29 -9.51 -8.48
C LYS A 38 1.47 -9.65 -7.20
N GLU A 39 2.17 -9.60 -6.07
CA GLU A 39 1.57 -9.70 -4.75
C GLU A 39 1.96 -8.51 -3.88
N ILE A 40 0.99 -8.03 -3.13
CA ILE A 40 1.18 -7.01 -2.11
C ILE A 40 0.78 -7.64 -0.77
N TYR A 41 1.66 -7.52 0.21
CA TYR A 41 1.37 -7.96 1.57
C TYR A 41 1.18 -6.75 2.46
N VAL A 42 0.14 -6.77 3.26
CA VAL A 42 -0.17 -5.74 4.26
C VAL A 42 -0.35 -6.44 5.60
N ASP A 43 0.35 -5.95 6.61
CA ASP A 43 0.20 -6.46 7.97
C ASP A 43 -1.27 -6.31 8.41
N ASP A 44 -1.86 -7.38 8.91
CA ASP A 44 -3.25 -7.35 9.38
C ASP A 44 -3.40 -6.59 10.71
N MET A 45 -2.30 -6.13 11.30
CA MET A 45 -2.23 -5.35 12.53
C MET A 45 -2.68 -6.11 13.79
N SER A 46 -2.79 -7.43 13.70
CA SER A 46 -3.23 -8.25 14.84
C SER A 46 -2.27 -8.17 16.04
N LYS A 47 -0.96 -8.14 15.77
CA LYS A 47 0.04 -7.98 16.83
C LYS A 47 0.03 -6.56 17.39
N ALA A 48 -0.05 -5.55 16.52
CA ALA A 48 -0.10 -4.14 16.95
C ALA A 48 -1.33 -3.86 17.80
N ALA A 49 -2.47 -4.48 17.51
CA ALA A 49 -3.70 -4.32 18.27
C ALA A 49 -3.57 -4.76 19.74
N GLN A 50 -2.58 -5.58 20.06
CA GLN A 50 -2.31 -6.06 21.42
C GLN A 50 -1.34 -5.14 22.19
N SER A 51 -0.73 -4.15 21.53
CA SER A 51 0.24 -3.27 22.14
C SER A 51 -0.43 -2.02 22.72
N PRO A 52 -0.08 -1.61 23.97
CA PRO A 52 -0.62 -0.37 24.53
C PRO A 52 -0.09 0.89 23.83
N ASP A 53 1.00 0.77 23.05
CA ASP A 53 1.62 1.90 22.36
C ASP A 53 1.15 2.00 20.90
N SER A 54 0.22 1.16 20.47
CA SER A 54 -0.26 1.16 19.10
C SER A 54 -1.11 2.40 18.80
N LYS A 55 -1.24 2.70 17.51
CA LYS A 55 -2.14 3.75 17.03
C LYS A 55 -3.59 3.39 17.39
N LYS A 56 -4.40 4.39 17.71
CA LYS A 56 -5.80 4.16 18.07
C LYS A 56 -6.65 3.69 16.90
N ASP A 57 -6.36 4.18 15.69
CA ASP A 57 -7.10 3.79 14.48
C ASP A 57 -6.20 2.96 13.57
N LEU A 58 -6.10 1.68 13.87
CA LEU A 58 -5.30 0.73 13.08
C LEU A 58 -5.89 0.49 11.70
N SER A 59 -7.21 0.61 11.56
CA SER A 59 -7.88 0.45 10.26
C SER A 59 -7.46 1.54 9.28
N ALA A 60 -7.45 2.79 9.74
CA ALA A 60 -6.99 3.92 8.93
C ALA A 60 -5.51 3.78 8.58
N TYR A 61 -4.70 3.35 9.52
CA TYR A 61 -3.28 3.13 9.29
C TYR A 61 -3.04 2.01 8.27
N ARG A 62 -3.74 0.90 8.41
CA ARG A 62 -3.66 -0.23 7.46
C ARG A 62 -4.04 0.20 6.04
N ASN A 63 -5.08 1.02 5.92
CA ASN A 63 -5.51 1.54 4.62
C ASN A 63 -4.44 2.44 4.00
N LYS A 64 -3.75 3.25 4.81
CA LYS A 64 -2.64 4.07 4.34
C LYS A 64 -1.49 3.19 3.84
N VAL A 65 -1.15 2.14 4.57
CA VAL A 65 -0.12 1.17 4.15
C VAL A 65 -0.51 0.52 2.83
N MET A 66 -1.76 0.11 2.70
CA MET A 66 -2.26 -0.48 1.45
C MET A 66 -2.11 0.49 0.27
N ARG A 67 -2.47 1.77 0.46
CA ARG A 67 -2.31 2.79 -0.59
C ARG A 67 -0.84 2.99 -0.96
N HIS A 68 0.06 2.94 0.01
CA HIS A 68 1.51 3.05 -0.20
C HIS A 68 2.00 1.91 -1.12
N GLU A 69 1.65 0.67 -0.80
CA GLU A 69 2.09 -0.48 -1.59
C GLU A 69 1.43 -0.54 -2.98
N LEU A 70 0.16 -0.13 -3.08
CA LEU A 70 -0.51 -0.02 -4.38
C LEU A 70 0.14 1.05 -5.26
N THR A 71 0.66 2.12 -4.67
CA THR A 71 1.40 3.15 -5.40
C THR A 71 2.70 2.57 -5.97
N HIS A 72 3.42 1.75 -5.20
CA HIS A 72 4.59 1.03 -5.71
C HIS A 72 4.21 0.13 -6.90
N ALA A 73 3.13 -0.62 -6.78
CA ALA A 73 2.66 -1.49 -7.87
C ALA A 73 2.35 -0.69 -9.14
N MET A 74 1.68 0.45 -8.99
CA MET A 74 1.34 1.32 -10.11
C MET A 74 2.59 1.89 -10.79
N LEU A 75 3.58 2.32 -10.02
CA LEU A 75 4.84 2.83 -10.56
C LEU A 75 5.65 1.72 -11.24
N SER A 76 5.61 0.52 -10.69
CA SER A 76 6.24 -0.64 -11.32
C SER A 76 5.58 -0.99 -12.66
N GLU A 77 4.25 -1.10 -12.68
CA GLU A 77 3.52 -1.48 -13.89
C GLU A 77 3.56 -0.40 -14.98
N SER A 78 3.71 0.87 -14.60
CA SER A 78 3.86 1.96 -15.56
C SER A 78 5.24 1.99 -16.22
N GLY A 79 6.20 1.23 -15.72
CA GLY A 79 7.58 1.24 -16.18
C GLY A 79 8.44 2.34 -15.56
N LEU A 80 7.85 3.28 -14.83
CA LEU A 80 8.57 4.41 -14.24
C LEU A 80 9.58 3.96 -13.18
N GLN A 81 9.26 2.94 -12.41
CA GLN A 81 10.12 2.46 -11.34
C GLN A 81 11.49 2.01 -11.85
N SER A 82 11.55 1.40 -13.03
CA SER A 82 12.82 0.95 -13.62
C SER A 82 13.60 2.07 -14.32
N GLU A 83 12.95 3.19 -14.65
CA GLU A 83 13.52 4.24 -15.48
C GLU A 83 13.79 5.56 -14.75
N SER A 84 13.09 5.81 -13.63
CA SER A 84 13.09 7.10 -12.96
C SER A 84 13.38 6.98 -11.48
N ASP A 85 14.38 7.73 -10.99
CA ASP A 85 14.75 7.69 -9.57
C ASP A 85 13.61 8.14 -8.65
N TRP A 86 12.85 9.16 -9.04
CA TRP A 86 11.73 9.65 -8.23
C TRP A 86 10.66 8.58 -8.01
N ALA A 87 10.48 7.67 -8.95
CA ALA A 87 9.49 6.61 -8.85
C ALA A 87 9.87 5.51 -7.84
N ARG A 88 11.11 5.50 -7.38
CA ARG A 88 11.60 4.62 -6.32
C ARG A 88 11.74 5.35 -4.99
N ASN A 89 11.44 6.64 -4.96
CA ASN A 89 11.60 7.47 -3.77
C ASN A 89 10.45 7.23 -2.80
N GLU A 90 10.76 6.77 -1.60
CA GLU A 90 9.75 6.45 -0.58
C GLU A 90 9.00 7.69 -0.09
N GLU A 91 9.62 8.86 -0.12
CA GLU A 91 8.94 10.10 0.30
C GLU A 91 7.78 10.44 -0.63
N ILE A 92 7.97 10.35 -1.96
CA ILE A 92 6.91 10.66 -2.90
C ILE A 92 5.81 9.59 -2.86
N VAL A 93 6.18 8.33 -2.70
CA VAL A 93 5.22 7.23 -2.57
C VAL A 93 4.36 7.43 -1.32
N ASP A 94 4.99 7.75 -0.20
CA ASP A 94 4.27 7.98 1.06
C ASP A 94 3.40 9.24 1.00
N TRP A 95 3.87 10.29 0.34
CA TRP A 95 3.08 11.50 0.12
C TRP A 95 1.78 11.17 -0.65
N ILE A 96 1.88 10.38 -1.71
CA ILE A 96 0.71 9.95 -2.48
C ILE A 96 -0.24 9.12 -1.61
N ALA A 97 0.30 8.21 -0.80
CA ALA A 97 -0.50 7.36 0.07
C ALA A 97 -1.26 8.18 1.12
N ILE A 98 -0.62 9.20 1.70
CA ILE A 98 -1.22 10.06 2.73
C ILE A 98 -2.21 11.04 2.10
N GLN A 99 -1.82 11.71 1.03
CA GLN A 99 -2.59 12.82 0.45
C GLN A 99 -3.58 12.40 -0.63
N GLY A 100 -3.49 11.15 -1.11
CA GLY A 100 -4.37 10.65 -2.17
C GLY A 100 -5.85 10.89 -1.90
N PRO A 101 -6.39 10.55 -0.71
CA PRO A 101 -7.80 10.81 -0.41
C PRO A 101 -8.18 12.30 -0.50
N LYS A 102 -7.26 13.19 -0.14
CA LYS A 102 -7.49 14.64 -0.25
C LYS A 102 -7.46 15.12 -1.70
N LEU A 103 -6.58 14.54 -2.52
CA LEU A 103 -6.53 14.83 -3.96
C LEU A 103 -7.83 14.43 -4.64
N VAL A 104 -8.36 13.24 -4.33
CA VAL A 104 -9.62 12.77 -4.88
C VAL A 104 -10.76 13.72 -4.51
N LYS A 105 -10.85 14.12 -3.23
CA LYS A 105 -11.87 15.08 -2.76
C LYS A 105 -11.76 16.43 -3.46
N LEU A 106 -10.54 16.92 -3.64
CA LEU A 106 -10.32 18.20 -4.33
C LEU A 106 -10.81 18.13 -5.77
N TRP A 107 -10.45 17.09 -6.48
CA TRP A 107 -10.84 16.91 -7.88
C TRP A 107 -12.35 16.72 -8.03
N GLU A 108 -12.98 15.98 -7.13
CA GLU A 108 -14.43 15.83 -7.09
C GLU A 108 -15.12 17.18 -6.85
N SER A 109 -14.62 17.98 -5.90
CA SER A 109 -15.20 19.29 -5.59
C SER A 109 -15.05 20.27 -6.75
N ALA A 110 -13.98 20.12 -7.52
CA ALA A 110 -13.75 20.94 -8.73
C ALA A 110 -14.47 20.38 -9.96
N LYS A 111 -15.17 19.26 -9.84
CA LYS A 111 -15.91 18.59 -10.92
C LYS A 111 -15.01 18.18 -12.09
N CYS A 112 -13.78 17.76 -11.81
CA CYS A 112 -12.84 17.29 -12.82
C CYS A 112 -12.44 15.83 -12.63
N LEU A 113 -13.21 15.09 -11.84
CA LEU A 113 -13.02 13.66 -11.64
C LEU A 113 -14.28 12.89 -11.97
#